data_c9c04a608755908b79b66865569df790
#
_entry.id   c9c04a608755908b79b66865569df790
#
_cell.length_a   1.000
_cell.length_b   1.000
_cell.length_c   1.000
_cell.angle_alpha   90.00
_cell.angle_beta   90.00
_cell.angle_gamma   90.00
#
_symmetry.space_group_name_H-M   'P 1'
#
loop_
_entity.id
_entity.type
_entity.pdbx_description
1 polymer ?
#
loop_
_entity_poly.entity_id
_entity_poly.type
_entity_poly.pdbx_seq_one_letter_code
_entity_poly.pdbx_strand_id
1 'polypeptide(L)'
;MDGFELDFRSEFGRYFVCECKDWESPADFTTMAKFCRVLDSIKARFGILFSRSGISGAGTARFAEREQLKVYQDRGVVIVVLNLSDLQAVAKGVNLITLLRRQYETVRLDLRAGI
;
A
#
# COMPACT_ATOMS: atom_id res chain seq x y z
N MET A 1 13.51 -3.74 20.12
CA MET A 1 12.58 -3.70 18.99
C MET A 1 11.36 -2.91 19.42
N ASP A 2 10.99 -1.92 18.67
CA ASP A 2 9.83 -1.11 19.02
C ASP A 2 8.52 -1.74 18.56
N GLY A 3 7.39 -1.15 18.94
CA GLY A 3 6.07 -1.67 18.60
C GLY A 3 5.80 -1.70 17.10
N PHE A 4 6.34 -0.73 16.38
CA PHE A 4 6.18 -0.67 14.93
C PHE A 4 6.81 -1.87 14.24
N GLU A 5 7.98 -2.27 14.68
CA GLU A 5 8.66 -3.40 14.06
C GLU A 5 7.90 -4.69 14.28
N LEU A 6 7.40 -4.91 15.49
CA LEU A 6 6.56 -6.05 15.79
C LEU A 6 5.27 -6.02 14.98
N ASP A 7 4.61 -4.86 14.92
CA ASP A 7 3.36 -4.72 14.17
C ASP A 7 3.58 -4.94 12.69
N PHE A 8 4.68 -4.41 12.14
CA PHE A 8 4.98 -4.60 10.73
C PHE A 8 5.19 -6.07 10.40
N ARG A 9 5.97 -6.77 11.21
CA ARG A 9 6.21 -8.21 10.99
C ARG A 9 4.93 -9.02 11.11
N SER A 10 4.09 -8.68 12.07
CA SER A 10 2.81 -9.35 12.26
C SER A 10 1.88 -9.13 11.06
N GLU A 11 1.81 -7.92 10.54
CA GLU A 11 0.97 -7.60 9.39
C GLU A 11 1.51 -8.21 8.10
N PHE A 12 2.81 -8.15 7.88
CA PHE A 12 3.45 -8.77 6.73
C PHE A 12 3.24 -10.28 6.76
N GLY A 13 3.37 -10.85 7.97
CA GLY A 13 2.87 -12.16 8.33
C GLY A 13 3.36 -13.33 7.52
N ARG A 14 2.46 -14.30 7.40
CA ARG A 14 2.75 -15.58 6.75
C ARG A 14 2.71 -15.49 5.25
N TYR A 15 1.84 -14.64 4.72
CA TYR A 15 1.71 -14.44 3.29
C TYR A 15 1.10 -13.07 3.03
N PHE A 16 1.42 -12.58 1.88
CA PHE A 16 0.95 -11.30 1.39
C PHE A 16 0.73 -11.41 -0.11
N VAL A 17 0.06 -10.42 -0.69
CA VAL A 17 -0.22 -10.41 -2.13
C VAL A 17 0.51 -9.23 -2.75
N CYS A 18 1.18 -9.50 -3.87
CA CYS A 18 1.77 -8.46 -4.71
C CYS A 18 1.01 -8.41 -6.03
N GLU A 19 0.67 -7.24 -6.48
CA GLU A 19 0.10 -7.03 -7.80
C GLU A 19 0.85 -5.91 -8.50
N CYS A 20 1.12 -6.08 -9.79
CA CYS A 20 1.83 -5.10 -10.60
C CYS A 20 0.90 -4.52 -11.66
N LYS A 21 0.86 -3.20 -11.73
CA LYS A 21 0.13 -2.47 -12.78
C LYS A 21 1.10 -1.54 -13.50
N ASP A 22 1.52 -1.94 -14.69
CA ASP A 22 2.45 -1.18 -15.50
C ASP A 22 1.69 -0.26 -16.45
N TRP A 23 0.85 0.59 -15.89
CA TRP A 23 0.06 1.56 -16.64
C TRP A 23 0.70 2.95 -16.56
N GLU A 24 0.53 3.72 -17.62
CA GLU A 24 0.95 5.12 -17.59
C GLU A 24 0.13 5.97 -16.65
N SER A 25 -1.16 5.67 -16.56
CA SER A 25 -2.06 6.37 -15.63
C SER A 25 -1.99 5.76 -14.24
N PRO A 26 -2.22 6.55 -13.18
CA PRO A 26 -2.27 6.01 -11.83
C PRO A 26 -3.38 4.95 -11.68
N ALA A 27 -3.16 4.02 -10.77
CA ALA A 27 -4.19 3.06 -10.40
C ALA A 27 -5.35 3.81 -9.75
N ASP A 28 -6.56 3.49 -10.18
CA ASP A 28 -7.76 4.20 -9.75
C ASP A 28 -8.50 3.44 -8.63
N PHE A 29 -9.64 4.00 -8.24
CA PHE A 29 -10.48 3.40 -7.21
C PHE A 29 -10.88 1.97 -7.57
N THR A 30 -11.24 1.72 -8.82
CA THR A 30 -11.69 0.39 -9.25
C THR A 30 -10.56 -0.63 -9.07
N THR A 31 -9.35 -0.28 -9.45
CA THR A 31 -8.17 -1.13 -9.26
C THR A 31 -7.94 -1.41 -7.78
N MET A 32 -8.01 -0.38 -6.95
CA MET A 32 -7.81 -0.53 -5.52
C MET A 32 -8.89 -1.42 -4.91
N ALA A 33 -10.15 -1.23 -5.30
CA ALA A 33 -11.26 -2.02 -4.78
C ALA A 33 -11.14 -3.49 -5.19
N LYS A 34 -10.70 -3.76 -6.41
CA LYS A 34 -10.46 -5.14 -6.87
C LYS A 34 -9.34 -5.79 -6.07
N PHE A 35 -8.27 -5.06 -5.80
CA PHE A 35 -7.17 -5.56 -5.01
C PHE A 35 -7.63 -5.90 -3.58
N CYS A 36 -8.43 -5.05 -2.98
CA CYS A 36 -9.03 -5.31 -1.67
C CYS A 36 -9.84 -6.59 -1.67
N ARG A 37 -10.59 -6.86 -2.73
CA ARG A 37 -11.38 -8.09 -2.83
C ARG A 37 -10.50 -9.32 -2.93
N VAL A 38 -9.37 -9.23 -3.64
CA VAL A 38 -8.42 -10.33 -3.69
C VAL A 38 -7.88 -10.63 -2.30
N LEU A 39 -7.48 -9.59 -1.57
CA LEU A 39 -6.98 -9.75 -0.20
C LEU A 39 -8.03 -10.39 0.71
N ASP A 40 -9.28 -9.94 0.60
CA ASP A 40 -10.37 -10.52 1.39
C ASP A 40 -10.59 -11.99 1.06
N SER A 41 -10.56 -12.34 -0.22
CA SER A 41 -10.88 -13.71 -0.66
C SER A 41 -9.85 -14.72 -0.16
N ILE A 42 -8.61 -14.34 -0.01
CA ILE A 42 -7.57 -15.22 0.51
C ILE A 42 -7.22 -14.92 1.96
N LYS A 43 -7.93 -13.99 2.57
CA LYS A 43 -7.73 -13.58 3.97
C LYS A 43 -6.32 -13.08 4.25
N ALA A 44 -5.69 -12.45 3.27
CA ALA A 44 -4.41 -11.77 3.47
C ALA A 44 -4.66 -10.40 4.09
N ARG A 45 -3.80 -9.99 4.99
CA ARG A 45 -3.91 -8.72 5.70
C ARG A 45 -2.93 -7.69 5.22
N PHE A 46 -2.07 -8.05 4.28
CA PHE A 46 -1.05 -7.17 3.75
C PHE A 46 -0.98 -7.34 2.24
N GLY A 47 -1.04 -6.23 1.53
CA GLY A 47 -0.94 -6.22 0.08
C GLY A 47 0.07 -5.18 -0.38
N ILE A 48 0.80 -5.50 -1.44
CA ILE A 48 1.73 -4.59 -2.08
C ILE A 48 1.25 -4.39 -3.50
N LEU A 49 0.92 -3.15 -3.84
CA LEU A 49 0.53 -2.77 -5.19
C LEU A 49 1.69 -2.00 -5.82
N PHE A 50 2.30 -2.59 -6.83
CA PHE A 50 3.28 -1.89 -7.65
C PHE A 50 2.52 -1.21 -8.78
N SER A 51 2.45 0.10 -8.74
CA SER A 51 1.82 0.89 -9.78
C SER A 51 2.84 1.90 -10.31
N ARG A 52 3.17 1.81 -11.59
CA ARG A 52 4.17 2.67 -12.20
C ARG A 52 3.96 4.14 -11.86
N SER A 53 2.74 4.60 -11.91
CA SER A 53 2.38 6.00 -11.68
C SER A 53 1.72 6.23 -10.31
N GLY A 54 1.79 5.24 -9.41
CA GLY A 54 1.18 5.34 -8.09
C GLY A 54 -0.33 5.15 -8.15
N ILE A 55 -1.04 5.76 -7.22
CA ILE A 55 -2.50 5.73 -7.20
C ILE A 55 -3.04 7.13 -7.45
N SER A 56 -4.27 7.20 -7.94
CA SER A 56 -4.92 8.48 -8.16
C SER A 56 -5.17 9.15 -6.80
N GLY A 57 -4.66 10.34 -6.63
CA GLY A 57 -4.75 11.02 -5.34
C GLY A 57 -4.82 12.53 -5.45
N ALA A 58 -5.02 13.06 -6.65
CA ALA A 58 -5.06 14.50 -6.89
C ALA A 58 -6.50 14.99 -7.11
N GLY A 59 -6.82 16.13 -6.54
CA GLY A 59 -8.11 16.79 -6.74
C GLY A 59 -9.27 15.91 -6.29
N THR A 60 -10.30 15.82 -7.15
CA THR A 60 -11.47 15.01 -6.87
C THR A 60 -11.21 13.51 -7.02
N ALA A 61 -10.07 13.15 -7.53
CA ALA A 61 -9.72 11.75 -7.84
C ALA A 61 -9.03 11.02 -6.70
N ARG A 62 -9.21 11.47 -5.45
CA ARG A 62 -8.58 10.84 -4.29
C ARG A 62 -9.28 9.58 -3.80
N PHE A 63 -10.11 8.99 -4.63
CA PHE A 63 -10.91 7.85 -4.21
C PHE A 63 -10.07 6.60 -3.92
N ALA A 64 -9.02 6.36 -4.72
CA ALA A 64 -8.15 5.21 -4.49
C ALA A 64 -7.40 5.31 -3.16
N GLU A 65 -6.91 6.49 -2.84
CA GLU A 65 -6.21 6.73 -1.57
C GLU A 65 -7.17 6.61 -0.39
N ARG A 66 -8.37 7.13 -0.52
CA ARG A 66 -9.40 7.00 0.52
C ARG A 66 -9.78 5.54 0.74
N GLU A 67 -9.89 4.76 -0.33
CA GLU A 67 -10.20 3.34 -0.20
C GLU A 67 -9.09 2.60 0.54
N GLN A 68 -7.83 2.92 0.24
CA GLN A 68 -6.69 2.35 0.94
C GLN A 68 -6.78 2.61 2.44
N LEU A 69 -7.06 3.84 2.83
CA LEU A 69 -7.16 4.21 4.24
C LEU A 69 -8.39 3.61 4.90
N LYS A 70 -9.51 3.60 4.19
CA LYS A 70 -10.76 3.05 4.70
C LYS A 70 -10.64 1.56 4.99
N VAL A 71 -10.01 0.80 4.10
CA VAL A 71 -9.82 -0.63 4.28
C VAL A 71 -8.96 -0.88 5.52
N TYR A 72 -7.95 -0.07 5.74
CA TYR A 72 -7.16 -0.21 6.96
C TYR A 72 -7.98 0.11 8.21
N GLN A 73 -8.71 1.22 8.19
CA GLN A 73 -9.51 1.65 9.36
C GLN A 73 -10.63 0.67 9.67
N ASP A 74 -11.29 0.14 8.65
CA ASP A 74 -12.47 -0.70 8.84
C ASP A 74 -12.11 -2.16 9.08
N ARG A 75 -11.03 -2.66 8.48
CA ARG A 75 -10.72 -4.10 8.49
C ARG A 75 -9.31 -4.43 8.93
N GLY A 76 -8.46 -3.46 9.15
CA GLY A 76 -7.07 -3.70 9.51
C GLY A 76 -6.24 -4.29 8.38
N VAL A 77 -6.67 -4.14 7.14
CA VAL A 77 -5.92 -4.59 5.97
C VAL A 77 -5.02 -3.46 5.50
N VAL A 78 -3.73 -3.72 5.41
CA VAL A 78 -2.76 -2.72 4.98
C VAL A 78 -2.40 -2.96 3.52
N ILE A 79 -2.59 -1.94 2.70
CA ILE A 79 -2.15 -1.94 1.32
C ILE A 79 -1.08 -0.86 1.19
N VAL A 80 0.12 -1.26 0.79
CA VAL A 80 1.18 -0.30 0.48
C VAL A 80 1.31 -0.19 -1.03
N VAL A 81 1.56 1.02 -1.49
CA VAL A 81 1.70 1.31 -2.92
C VAL A 81 3.13 1.76 -3.18
N LEU A 82 3.79 1.09 -4.12
CA LEU A 82 5.11 1.48 -4.58
C LEU A 82 5.00 1.89 -6.05
N ASN A 83 5.68 2.98 -6.40
CA ASN A 83 5.69 3.49 -7.76
C ASN A 83 7.07 3.28 -8.41
N LEU A 84 7.21 3.74 -9.65
CA LEU A 84 8.46 3.61 -10.37
C LEU A 84 9.62 4.29 -9.65
N SER A 85 9.38 5.45 -9.07
CA SER A 85 10.40 6.18 -8.32
C SER A 85 10.92 5.36 -7.13
N ASP A 86 10.02 4.66 -6.43
CA ASP A 86 10.41 3.77 -5.33
C ASP A 86 11.28 2.62 -5.82
N LEU A 87 10.90 2.00 -6.95
CA LEU A 87 11.67 0.89 -7.52
C LEU A 87 13.05 1.37 -7.99
N GLN A 88 13.12 2.56 -8.56
CA GLN A 88 14.40 3.15 -8.95
C GLN A 88 15.30 3.41 -7.74
N ALA A 89 14.72 3.83 -6.63
CA ALA A 89 15.46 4.01 -5.38
C ALA A 89 16.04 2.68 -4.89
N VAL A 90 15.26 1.60 -4.95
CA VAL A 90 15.73 0.26 -4.59
C VAL A 90 16.90 -0.16 -5.50
N ALA A 91 16.78 0.11 -6.79
CA ALA A 91 17.86 -0.19 -7.75
C ALA A 91 19.15 0.56 -7.42
N LYS A 92 19.06 1.70 -6.78
CA LYS A 92 20.21 2.51 -6.36
C LYS A 92 20.70 2.20 -4.95
N GLY A 93 20.15 1.18 -4.32
CA GLY A 93 20.64 0.70 -3.03
C GLY A 93 19.73 0.96 -1.82
N VAL A 94 18.58 1.59 -2.01
CA VAL A 94 17.63 1.77 -0.90
C VAL A 94 17.00 0.42 -0.55
N ASN A 95 16.92 0.11 0.73
CA ASN A 95 16.40 -1.16 1.19
C ASN A 95 14.89 -1.23 0.99
N LEU A 96 14.42 -2.28 0.30
CA LEU A 96 12.99 -2.46 0.03
C LEU A 96 12.17 -2.57 1.31
N ILE A 97 12.66 -3.27 2.31
CA ILE A 97 11.95 -3.43 3.58
C ILE A 97 11.76 -2.08 4.27
N THR A 98 12.76 -1.21 4.18
CA THR A 98 12.65 0.15 4.72
C THR A 98 11.55 0.93 4.01
N LEU A 99 11.46 0.82 2.69
CA LEU A 99 10.38 1.48 1.93
C LEU A 99 9.01 0.92 2.31
N LEU A 100 8.88 -0.39 2.39
CA LEU A 100 7.61 -1.02 2.77
C LEU A 100 7.18 -0.56 4.16
N ARG A 101 8.12 -0.49 5.09
CA ARG A 101 7.82 -0.06 6.45
C ARG A 101 7.38 1.40 6.50
N ARG A 102 8.01 2.27 5.72
CA ARG A 102 7.58 3.67 5.63
C ARG A 102 6.17 3.81 5.10
N GLN A 103 5.83 3.06 4.06
CA GLN A 103 4.48 3.07 3.51
C GLN A 103 3.48 2.50 4.50
N TYR A 104 3.85 1.45 5.20
CA TYR A 104 3.02 0.87 6.25
C TYR A 104 2.73 1.90 7.34
N GLU A 105 3.74 2.60 7.80
CA GLU A 105 3.57 3.63 8.83
C GLU A 105 2.68 4.77 8.34
N THR A 106 2.83 5.16 7.08
CA THR A 106 2.00 6.21 6.49
C THR A 106 0.52 5.83 6.51
N VAL A 107 0.20 4.61 6.13
CA VAL A 107 -1.18 4.12 6.14
C VAL A 107 -1.69 3.99 7.57
N ARG A 108 -0.90 3.37 8.43
CA ARG A 108 -1.30 3.08 9.81
C ARG A 108 -1.53 4.36 10.61
N LEU A 109 -0.67 5.34 10.44
CA LEU A 109 -0.75 6.59 11.18
C LEU A 109 -1.59 7.64 10.48
N ASP A 110 -2.14 7.30 9.31
CA ASP A 110 -2.99 8.19 8.52
C ASP A 110 -2.30 9.52 8.20
N LEU A 111 -1.00 9.46 7.92
CA LEU A 111 -0.21 10.66 7.74
C LEU A 111 -0.64 11.49 6.53
N ARG A 112 -1.21 10.82 5.49
CA ARG A 112 -1.66 11.53 4.30
C ARG A 112 -3.00 12.20 4.47
N ALA A 113 -3.86 11.66 5.33
CA ALA A 113 -5.23 12.14 5.52
C ALA A 113 -5.40 12.97 6.78
N GLY A 114 -4.52 12.80 7.76
CA GLY A 114 -4.62 13.45 9.06
C GLY A 114 -4.08 14.87 9.11
N ILE A 115 -3.68 15.39 7.99
CA ILE A 115 -3.05 16.73 7.96
C ILE A 115 -4.01 17.75 7.43
#